data_0f41f45f1efe5326562b59442088ede5
#
_entry.id   0f41f45f1efe5326562b59442088ede5
#
_cell.length_a   1.000
_cell.length_b   1.000
_cell.length_c   1.000
_cell.angle_alpha   90.00
_cell.angle_beta   90.00
_cell.angle_gamma   90.00
#
_symmetry.space_group_name_H-M   'P 1'
#
loop_
_entity.id
_entity.type
_entity.pdbx_description
1 polymer ?
#
loop_
_entity_poly.entity_id
_entity_poly.type
_entity_poly.pdbx_seq_one_letter_code
_entity_poly.pdbx_strand_id
1 'polypeptide(L)'
;MRKKVRSKLMSMALVFTMAAGLLSGCGGNNVAEADKNTITIWHDKEDAVAEVLQKKLEELEPDVHVVLEKKSDLTESLKMIGSDPKAAPDMYFFAHDKIGVYAEMGILAPITDIIPKEELDVYMDNTLEAATYKGEIYQLPVYYETLLFMYNRRYMKDDEVPKTTEELYQYMQDNTAGGHYGFVEQHSTPYYAAGWINGFDGTILSDDGTPGLDSEETIAALKYHKKFVDLMPGETEYATVNTLFKEGMAHSTIAGPWLVPTVRANGMDVGVASMPVIDETGNPISPYMGVQGIHVLKNAAENKKSAVEKVLRALMDPEVEVDLAKASGCAPAMESCYEMDEVTSDEVVMAMRDTAEHAIPMPNVPEMDVMWTVVGNLLTDVNMSGKDVTESAKAAQQEALQLIESMR
;
A
#
# COMPACT_ATOMS: atom_id res chain seq x y z
N MET A 1 34.40 -33.88 -48.77
CA MET A 1 34.65 -32.74 -49.71
C MET A 1 34.48 -31.42 -48.94
N ARG A 2 35.56 -30.69 -48.79
CA ARG A 2 35.65 -29.41 -48.11
C ARG A 2 35.12 -28.29 -49.02
N LYS A 3 34.30 -27.34 -48.50
CA LYS A 3 34.22 -26.00 -49.06
C LYS A 3 34.21 -24.98 -47.93
N LYS A 4 35.28 -24.22 -47.85
CA LYS A 4 35.50 -23.01 -47.09
C LYS A 4 34.68 -21.89 -47.71
N VAL A 5 33.97 -21.10 -46.91
CA VAL A 5 33.51 -19.77 -47.30
C VAL A 5 34.14 -18.76 -46.34
N ARG A 6 34.87 -17.83 -46.90
CA ARG A 6 35.60 -16.74 -46.23
C ARG A 6 34.64 -15.63 -45.80
N SER A 7 34.74 -15.20 -44.53
CA SER A 7 34.17 -13.97 -44.06
C SER A 7 34.97 -12.75 -44.52
N LYS A 8 34.30 -11.74 -45.04
CA LYS A 8 34.88 -10.41 -45.24
C LYS A 8 34.50 -9.55 -44.04
N LEU A 9 35.51 -9.18 -43.25
CA LEU A 9 35.42 -8.06 -42.32
C LEU A 9 35.38 -6.76 -43.13
N MET A 10 34.41 -5.93 -42.86
CA MET A 10 34.34 -4.57 -43.34
C MET A 10 34.41 -3.64 -42.11
N SER A 11 35.59 -3.10 -41.89
CA SER A 11 35.86 -2.10 -40.86
C SER A 11 35.25 -0.76 -41.31
N MET A 12 34.38 -0.19 -40.56
CA MET A 12 33.84 1.17 -40.74
C MET A 12 34.43 2.06 -39.63
N ALA A 13 35.44 2.84 -40.00
CA ALA A 13 36.02 3.86 -39.14
C ALA A 13 35.07 5.06 -39.02
N LEU A 14 34.60 5.36 -37.82
CA LEU A 14 33.85 6.56 -37.51
C LEU A 14 34.83 7.66 -37.11
N VAL A 15 34.93 8.69 -37.94
CA VAL A 15 35.73 9.91 -37.71
C VAL A 15 34.98 10.79 -36.68
N PHE A 16 35.57 10.96 -35.51
CA PHE A 16 35.15 11.95 -34.51
C PHE A 16 35.70 13.31 -34.91
N THR A 17 34.86 14.21 -35.36
CA THR A 17 35.20 15.63 -35.54
C THR A 17 34.87 16.38 -34.26
N MET A 18 35.87 16.71 -33.44
CA MET A 18 35.77 17.71 -32.38
C MET A 18 35.62 19.11 -33.00
N ALA A 19 34.46 19.70 -32.91
CA ALA A 19 34.29 21.12 -33.07
C ALA A 19 34.32 21.80 -31.70
N ALA A 20 35.46 22.37 -31.36
CA ALA A 20 35.61 23.28 -30.23
C ALA A 20 34.96 24.62 -30.62
N GLY A 21 33.75 24.86 -30.18
CA GLY A 21 33.08 26.14 -30.25
C GLY A 21 33.14 26.85 -28.87
N LEU A 22 34.07 27.78 -28.76
CA LEU A 22 34.06 28.80 -27.70
C LEU A 22 32.83 29.69 -27.90
N LEU A 23 31.81 29.52 -27.10
CA LEU A 23 30.77 30.53 -26.89
C LEU A 23 30.76 30.93 -25.43
N SER A 24 31.47 31.99 -25.11
CA SER A 24 31.23 32.82 -23.93
C SER A 24 29.85 33.47 -24.09
N GLY A 25 28.86 32.95 -23.36
CA GLY A 25 27.53 33.55 -23.28
C GLY A 25 27.10 33.55 -21.80
N CYS A 26 27.01 34.73 -21.22
CA CYS A 26 26.35 35.00 -19.96
C CYS A 26 24.94 34.40 -19.95
N GLY A 27 24.71 33.35 -19.17
CA GLY A 27 23.44 32.71 -18.95
C GLY A 27 23.36 31.95 -17.63
N GLY A 28 24.08 32.45 -16.60
CA GLY A 28 24.16 31.74 -15.31
C GLY A 28 22.86 31.73 -14.50
N ASN A 29 21.89 32.56 -14.78
CA ASN A 29 20.64 32.63 -13.98
C ASN A 29 19.53 31.68 -14.46
N ASN A 30 19.42 31.44 -15.78
CA ASN A 30 18.29 30.68 -16.31
C ASN A 30 18.42 29.16 -16.08
N VAL A 31 19.64 28.62 -16.01
CA VAL A 31 19.85 27.18 -15.74
C VAL A 31 19.60 26.87 -14.26
N ALA A 32 19.99 27.77 -13.36
CA ALA A 32 19.73 27.62 -11.92
C ALA A 32 18.25 27.82 -11.53
N GLU A 33 17.52 28.66 -12.29
CA GLU A 33 16.08 28.84 -12.12
C GLU A 33 15.26 27.68 -12.72
N ALA A 34 15.65 27.15 -13.87
CA ALA A 34 15.02 25.99 -14.46
C ALA A 34 15.15 24.72 -13.59
N ASP A 35 16.30 24.57 -12.90
CA ASP A 35 16.54 23.45 -11.97
C ASP A 35 15.66 23.55 -10.70
N LYS A 36 15.39 24.78 -10.21
CA LYS A 36 14.52 25.00 -9.05
C LYS A 36 13.05 24.70 -9.30
N ASN A 37 12.59 24.76 -10.54
CA ASN A 37 11.23 24.47 -10.93
C ASN A 37 11.06 23.05 -11.49
N THR A 38 12.10 22.23 -11.46
CA THR A 38 12.00 20.81 -11.79
C THR A 38 11.85 19.98 -10.51
N ILE A 39 10.79 19.20 -10.42
CA ILE A 39 10.49 18.29 -9.30
C ILE A 39 10.53 16.85 -9.80
N THR A 40 11.44 16.06 -9.24
CA THR A 40 11.52 14.62 -9.49
C THR A 40 10.75 13.87 -8.41
N ILE A 41 9.78 13.05 -8.84
CA ILE A 41 8.97 12.22 -7.95
C ILE A 41 9.25 10.74 -8.24
N TRP A 42 9.78 10.00 -7.28
CA TRP A 42 9.86 8.54 -7.37
C TRP A 42 8.56 7.89 -6.95
N HIS A 43 8.17 6.82 -7.66
CA HIS A 43 6.96 6.07 -7.35
C HIS A 43 7.09 4.59 -7.71
N ASP A 44 6.23 3.75 -7.14
CA ASP A 44 6.05 2.33 -7.48
C ASP A 44 4.69 2.05 -8.15
N LYS A 45 3.92 3.12 -8.41
CA LYS A 45 2.52 3.05 -8.85
C LYS A 45 2.37 2.41 -10.23
N GLU A 46 1.17 1.86 -10.48
CA GLU A 46 0.78 1.38 -11.79
C GLU A 46 0.78 2.53 -12.82
N ASP A 47 1.00 2.18 -14.09
CA ASP A 47 1.15 3.16 -15.16
C ASP A 47 -0.08 4.07 -15.29
N ALA A 48 -1.30 3.55 -15.07
CA ALA A 48 -2.53 4.34 -15.09
C ALA A 48 -2.54 5.46 -14.04
N VAL A 49 -2.06 5.20 -12.82
CA VAL A 49 -1.94 6.19 -11.76
C VAL A 49 -0.88 7.24 -12.12
N ALA A 50 0.27 6.79 -12.62
CA ALA A 50 1.34 7.69 -13.02
C ALA A 50 0.93 8.62 -14.18
N GLU A 51 0.20 8.11 -15.17
CA GLU A 51 -0.33 8.91 -16.29
C GLU A 51 -1.30 9.99 -15.82
N VAL A 52 -2.22 9.67 -14.90
CA VAL A 52 -3.16 10.64 -14.30
C VAL A 52 -2.39 11.68 -13.51
N LEU A 53 -1.45 11.26 -12.64
CA LEU A 53 -0.63 12.16 -11.84
C LEU A 53 0.15 13.14 -12.71
N GLN A 54 0.86 12.65 -13.73
CA GLN A 54 1.63 13.49 -14.66
C GLN A 54 0.74 14.52 -15.34
N LYS A 55 -0.38 14.06 -15.91
CA LYS A 55 -1.32 14.94 -16.63
C LYS A 55 -1.88 16.03 -15.73
N LYS A 56 -2.35 15.69 -14.52
CA LYS A 56 -2.94 16.67 -13.59
C LYS A 56 -1.93 17.72 -13.14
N LEU A 57 -0.70 17.31 -12.82
CA LEU A 57 0.35 18.24 -12.41
C LEU A 57 0.77 19.17 -13.56
N GLU A 58 0.85 18.69 -14.81
CA GLU A 58 1.13 19.51 -15.98
C GLU A 58 0.00 20.51 -16.28
N GLU A 59 -1.27 20.12 -16.07
CA GLU A 59 -2.43 20.97 -16.29
C GLU A 59 -2.58 22.08 -15.23
N LEU A 60 -2.38 21.73 -13.94
CA LEU A 60 -2.60 22.64 -12.82
C LEU A 60 -1.39 23.53 -12.52
N GLU A 61 -0.17 23.01 -12.70
CA GLU A 61 1.07 23.72 -12.41
C GLU A 61 2.03 23.73 -13.60
N PRO A 62 1.66 24.39 -14.75
CA PRO A 62 2.45 24.36 -15.97
C PRO A 62 3.83 25.01 -15.84
N ASP A 63 4.06 25.79 -14.76
CA ASP A 63 5.35 26.42 -14.46
C ASP A 63 6.32 25.48 -13.72
N VAL A 64 5.84 24.31 -13.26
CA VAL A 64 6.64 23.28 -12.60
C VAL A 64 6.85 22.12 -13.56
N HIS A 65 8.11 21.80 -13.84
CA HIS A 65 8.44 20.61 -14.63
C HIS A 65 8.51 19.38 -13.73
N VAL A 66 7.48 18.52 -13.79
CA VAL A 66 7.45 17.30 -13.00
C VAL A 66 8.01 16.13 -13.80
N VAL A 67 8.94 15.40 -13.18
CA VAL A 67 9.55 14.19 -13.73
C VAL A 67 9.17 13.00 -12.84
N LEU A 68 8.33 12.09 -13.34
CA LEU A 68 7.99 10.86 -12.65
C LEU A 68 8.98 9.76 -13.00
N GLU A 69 9.52 9.09 -11.98
CA GLU A 69 10.43 7.96 -12.13
C GLU A 69 9.91 6.73 -11.37
N LYS A 70 9.52 5.70 -12.14
CA LYS A 70 9.08 4.43 -11.54
C LYS A 70 10.29 3.65 -11.00
N LYS A 71 10.19 3.18 -9.75
CA LYS A 71 11.21 2.39 -9.05
C LYS A 71 10.60 1.10 -8.51
N SER A 72 11.14 -0.04 -8.92
CA SER A 72 10.72 -1.35 -8.39
C SER A 72 11.28 -1.65 -6.99
N ASP A 73 12.37 -0.96 -6.62
CA ASP A 73 13.11 -1.08 -5.37
C ASP A 73 13.17 0.25 -4.62
N LEU A 74 12.05 1.01 -4.64
CA LEU A 74 11.96 2.37 -4.13
C LEU A 74 12.45 2.50 -2.69
N THR A 75 12.00 1.59 -1.81
CA THR A 75 12.34 1.62 -0.38
C THR A 75 13.83 1.45 -0.13
N GLU A 76 14.46 0.48 -0.78
CA GLU A 76 15.89 0.25 -0.65
C GLU A 76 16.71 1.37 -1.30
N SER A 77 16.26 1.88 -2.45
CA SER A 77 16.90 3.03 -3.10
C SER A 77 16.88 4.27 -2.20
N LEU A 78 15.76 4.57 -1.52
CA LEU A 78 15.67 5.69 -0.58
C LEU A 78 16.57 5.49 0.64
N LYS A 79 16.67 4.28 1.20
CA LYS A 79 17.62 3.98 2.29
C LYS A 79 19.07 4.26 1.87
N MET A 80 19.43 3.95 0.61
CA MET A 80 20.79 4.10 0.13
C MET A 80 21.18 5.54 -0.22
N ILE A 81 20.29 6.28 -0.89
CA ILE A 81 20.66 7.57 -1.50
C ILE A 81 19.75 8.74 -1.10
N GLY A 82 18.74 8.50 -0.25
CA GLY A 82 17.79 9.56 0.15
C GLY A 82 18.44 10.78 0.83
N SER A 83 19.62 10.63 1.43
CA SER A 83 20.40 11.74 2.00
C SER A 83 21.34 12.43 1.02
N ASP A 84 21.51 11.91 -0.22
CA ASP A 84 22.38 12.54 -1.23
C ASP A 84 21.57 13.56 -2.06
N PRO A 85 21.80 14.87 -1.88
CA PRO A 85 21.03 15.91 -2.56
C PRO A 85 21.18 15.94 -4.09
N LYS A 86 22.09 15.13 -4.66
CA LYS A 86 22.32 15.04 -6.12
C LYS A 86 21.69 13.81 -6.74
N ALA A 87 21.47 12.77 -5.95
CA ALA A 87 20.98 11.47 -6.41
C ALA A 87 19.56 11.16 -5.92
N ALA A 88 19.15 11.74 -4.79
CA ALA A 88 17.82 11.57 -4.25
C ALA A 88 16.75 12.31 -5.08
N PRO A 89 15.51 11.82 -5.11
CA PRO A 89 14.39 12.57 -5.68
C PRO A 89 14.05 13.78 -4.80
N ASP A 90 13.18 14.66 -5.29
CA ASP A 90 12.62 15.75 -4.51
C ASP A 90 11.47 15.27 -3.63
N MET A 91 10.67 14.35 -4.16
CA MET A 91 9.49 13.76 -3.51
C MET A 91 9.40 12.28 -3.87
N TYR A 92 8.58 11.53 -3.13
CA TYR A 92 8.21 10.17 -3.55
C TYR A 92 6.75 9.88 -3.20
N PHE A 93 6.11 9.02 -4.00
CA PHE A 93 4.74 8.57 -3.84
C PHE A 93 4.74 7.11 -3.39
N PHE A 94 4.39 6.88 -2.13
CA PHE A 94 4.42 5.56 -1.52
C PHE A 94 3.46 5.44 -0.33
N ALA A 95 3.31 4.23 0.21
CA ALA A 95 2.54 3.96 1.43
C ALA A 95 3.20 4.59 2.67
N HIS A 96 2.39 4.87 3.69
CA HIS A 96 2.81 5.53 4.92
C HIS A 96 3.67 4.66 5.85
N ASP A 97 3.66 3.33 5.71
CA ASP A 97 4.29 2.37 6.62
C ASP A 97 5.83 2.51 6.75
N LYS A 98 6.46 3.30 5.87
CA LYS A 98 7.91 3.57 5.91
C LYS A 98 8.28 4.94 6.48
N ILE A 99 7.31 5.74 6.91
CA ILE A 99 7.56 7.10 7.42
C ILE A 99 8.57 7.10 8.56
N GLY A 100 8.38 6.24 9.56
CA GLY A 100 9.27 6.20 10.72
C GLY A 100 10.72 5.89 10.36
N VAL A 101 10.95 4.96 9.45
CA VAL A 101 12.30 4.62 8.97
C VAL A 101 12.98 5.85 8.38
N TYR A 102 12.31 6.55 7.47
CA TYR A 102 12.92 7.69 6.76
C TYR A 102 12.96 8.97 7.60
N ALA A 103 12.01 9.15 8.51
CA ALA A 103 12.04 10.24 9.49
C ALA A 103 13.23 10.09 10.47
N GLU A 104 13.48 8.87 10.99
CA GLU A 104 14.66 8.59 11.83
C GLU A 104 15.99 8.74 11.07
N MET A 105 16.00 8.44 9.78
CA MET A 105 17.16 8.72 8.92
C MET A 105 17.36 10.21 8.66
N GLY A 106 16.38 11.07 9.00
CA GLY A 106 16.44 12.53 8.81
C GLY A 106 16.37 12.96 7.35
N ILE A 107 15.83 12.13 6.45
CA ILE A 107 15.70 12.44 5.03
C ILE A 107 14.37 13.10 4.66
N LEU A 108 13.34 13.01 5.53
CA LEU A 108 12.03 13.63 5.31
C LEU A 108 11.94 15.02 5.87
N ALA A 109 11.14 15.86 5.24
CA ALA A 109 10.63 17.12 5.78
C ALA A 109 9.16 16.94 6.20
N PRO A 110 8.74 17.48 7.35
CA PRO A 110 7.32 17.57 7.68
C PRO A 110 6.56 18.34 6.61
N ILE A 111 5.37 17.85 6.23
CA ILE A 111 4.48 18.57 5.30
C ILE A 111 4.10 19.94 5.87
N THR A 112 3.97 20.03 7.19
CA THR A 112 3.64 21.27 7.91
C THR A 112 4.71 22.36 7.82
N ASP A 113 5.92 22.05 7.38
CA ASP A 113 6.94 23.05 7.03
C ASP A 113 6.61 23.81 5.73
N ILE A 114 5.66 23.27 4.94
CA ILE A 114 5.33 23.75 3.60
C ILE A 114 3.86 24.19 3.52
N ILE A 115 2.95 23.32 3.96
CA ILE A 115 1.50 23.56 3.99
C ILE A 115 1.08 23.83 5.45
N PRO A 116 0.37 24.92 5.75
CA PRO A 116 -0.17 25.17 7.08
C PRO A 116 -1.01 24.01 7.60
N LYS A 117 -0.85 23.67 8.89
CA LYS A 117 -1.51 22.50 9.48
C LYS A 117 -3.04 22.55 9.34
N GLU A 118 -3.62 23.73 9.52
CA GLU A 118 -5.06 23.98 9.40
C GLU A 118 -5.62 23.72 7.99
N GLU A 119 -4.77 23.74 6.96
CA GLU A 119 -5.18 23.40 5.61
C GLU A 119 -5.23 21.88 5.38
N LEU A 120 -4.64 21.08 6.26
CA LEU A 120 -4.66 19.63 6.20
C LEU A 120 -5.91 19.02 6.86
N ASP A 121 -6.72 19.80 7.58
CA ASP A 121 -7.97 19.37 8.22
C ASP A 121 -9.06 18.94 7.20
N VAL A 122 -8.78 19.03 5.90
CA VAL A 122 -9.66 18.55 4.81
C VAL A 122 -9.58 17.04 4.60
N TYR A 123 -8.56 16.40 5.14
CA TYR A 123 -8.35 14.96 5.06
C TYR A 123 -9.08 14.21 6.17
N MET A 124 -9.43 12.95 5.93
CA MET A 124 -9.99 12.05 6.93
C MET A 124 -9.00 11.86 8.09
N ASP A 125 -9.50 11.88 9.34
CA ASP A 125 -8.67 11.80 10.55
C ASP A 125 -7.72 10.60 10.56
N ASN A 126 -8.22 9.41 10.16
CA ASN A 126 -7.43 8.18 10.11
C ASN A 126 -6.32 8.21 9.04
N THR A 127 -6.49 8.98 7.95
CA THR A 127 -5.44 9.15 6.93
C THR A 127 -4.35 10.10 7.41
N LEU A 128 -4.71 11.15 8.18
CA LEU A 128 -3.73 12.03 8.83
C LEU A 128 -3.00 11.34 9.98
N GLU A 129 -3.69 10.48 10.75
CA GLU A 129 -3.07 9.64 11.76
C GLU A 129 -1.99 8.73 11.14
N ALA A 130 -2.33 8.02 10.06
CA ALA A 130 -1.39 7.20 9.30
C ALA A 130 -0.17 8.00 8.79
N ALA A 131 -0.39 9.24 8.35
CA ALA A 131 0.64 10.16 7.85
C ALA A 131 1.52 10.77 8.95
N THR A 132 1.17 10.58 10.23
CA THR A 132 1.81 11.22 11.39
C THR A 132 2.80 10.27 12.05
N TYR A 133 4.00 10.76 12.33
CA TYR A 133 5.02 10.07 13.12
C TYR A 133 5.61 11.01 14.15
N LYS A 134 5.63 10.60 15.43
CA LYS A 134 6.11 11.43 16.58
C LYS A 134 5.52 12.86 16.61
N GLY A 135 4.27 12.99 16.19
CA GLY A 135 3.51 14.24 16.22
C GLY A 135 3.71 15.17 15.01
N GLU A 136 4.53 14.78 14.05
CA GLU A 136 4.77 15.52 12.80
C GLU A 136 4.14 14.78 11.60
N ILE A 137 3.53 15.52 10.68
CA ILE A 137 2.90 14.97 9.45
C ILE A 137 3.96 14.90 8.36
N TYR A 138 4.31 13.69 7.88
CA TYR A 138 5.36 13.47 6.88
C TYR A 138 4.82 13.06 5.50
N GLN A 139 3.53 12.85 5.38
CA GLN A 139 2.89 12.49 4.12
C GLN A 139 1.71 13.41 3.85
N LEU A 140 1.54 13.86 2.60
CA LEU A 140 0.27 14.38 2.12
C LEU A 140 -0.55 13.16 1.64
N PRO A 141 -1.65 12.77 2.29
CA PRO A 141 -2.49 11.67 1.83
C PRO A 141 -3.05 11.95 0.44
N VAL A 142 -3.27 10.92 -0.38
CA VAL A 142 -3.89 11.06 -1.72
C VAL A 142 -5.04 10.07 -1.84
N TYR A 143 -4.83 8.81 -1.51
CA TYR A 143 -5.87 7.80 -1.45
C TYR A 143 -5.50 6.72 -0.43
N TYR A 144 -6.49 5.96 0.01
CA TYR A 144 -6.26 4.85 0.90
C TYR A 144 -6.87 3.56 0.37
N GLU A 145 -6.39 2.46 0.91
CA GLU A 145 -6.81 1.11 0.60
C GLU A 145 -6.97 0.29 1.88
N THR A 146 -7.94 -0.61 1.87
CA THR A 146 -8.09 -1.64 2.90
C THR A 146 -8.63 -2.91 2.27
N LEU A 147 -8.55 -4.03 2.97
CA LEU A 147 -9.12 -5.27 2.49
C LEU A 147 -10.65 -5.23 2.59
N LEU A 148 -11.32 -5.91 1.67
CA LEU A 148 -12.75 -6.02 1.58
C LEU A 148 -13.18 -7.50 1.55
N PHE A 149 -14.37 -7.80 2.05
CA PHE A 149 -15.03 -9.05 1.79
C PHE A 149 -15.59 -9.02 0.35
N MET A 150 -15.06 -9.88 -0.52
CA MET A 150 -15.47 -9.99 -1.92
C MET A 150 -16.19 -11.31 -2.16
N TYR A 151 -17.24 -11.29 -2.96
CA TYR A 151 -18.01 -12.49 -3.29
C TYR A 151 -18.45 -12.51 -4.75
N ASN A 152 -18.59 -13.71 -5.28
CA ASN A 152 -19.09 -13.94 -6.62
C ASN A 152 -20.63 -14.06 -6.59
N ARG A 153 -21.35 -13.07 -7.16
CA ARG A 153 -22.82 -13.01 -7.18
C ARG A 153 -23.48 -14.22 -7.85
N ARG A 154 -22.70 -15.02 -8.55
CA ARG A 154 -23.18 -16.31 -9.09
C ARG A 154 -23.49 -17.32 -7.98
N TYR A 155 -22.76 -17.29 -6.88
CA TYR A 155 -22.85 -18.26 -5.78
C TYR A 155 -23.47 -17.69 -4.51
N MET A 156 -23.33 -16.39 -4.27
CA MET A 156 -23.79 -15.69 -3.09
C MET A 156 -24.45 -14.38 -3.53
N LYS A 157 -25.74 -14.20 -3.21
CA LYS A 157 -26.44 -12.95 -3.49
C LYS A 157 -26.15 -11.91 -2.42
N ASP A 158 -26.46 -10.65 -2.72
CA ASP A 158 -26.17 -9.52 -1.82
C ASP A 158 -26.87 -9.65 -0.46
N ASP A 159 -28.04 -10.29 -0.41
CA ASP A 159 -28.81 -10.57 0.82
C ASP A 159 -28.38 -11.87 1.54
N GLU A 160 -27.50 -12.66 0.93
CA GLU A 160 -26.96 -13.91 1.46
C GLU A 160 -25.51 -13.74 2.00
N VAL A 161 -24.95 -12.52 1.89
CA VAL A 161 -23.58 -12.24 2.36
C VAL A 161 -23.51 -12.41 3.88
N PRO A 162 -22.57 -13.25 4.38
CA PRO A 162 -22.38 -13.45 5.81
C PRO A 162 -22.07 -12.13 6.53
N LYS A 163 -22.84 -11.83 7.57
CA LYS A 163 -22.67 -10.63 8.40
C LYS A 163 -21.84 -10.90 9.64
N THR A 164 -21.75 -12.17 10.04
CA THR A 164 -20.95 -12.61 11.17
C THR A 164 -19.99 -13.73 10.74
N THR A 165 -18.96 -13.95 11.55
CA THR A 165 -18.01 -15.02 11.29
C THR A 165 -18.62 -16.41 11.50
N GLU A 166 -19.64 -16.57 12.35
CA GLU A 166 -20.36 -17.85 12.46
C GLU A 166 -21.16 -18.15 11.19
N GLU A 167 -21.84 -17.14 10.60
CA GLU A 167 -22.52 -17.29 9.31
C GLU A 167 -21.51 -17.64 8.20
N LEU A 168 -20.33 -17.00 8.20
CA LEU A 168 -19.26 -17.31 7.24
C LEU A 168 -18.76 -18.75 7.42
N TYR A 169 -18.53 -19.17 8.67
CA TYR A 169 -18.05 -20.51 8.96
C TYR A 169 -19.05 -21.58 8.52
N GLN A 170 -20.34 -21.38 8.79
CA GLN A 170 -21.41 -22.27 8.34
C GLN A 170 -21.47 -22.31 6.79
N TYR A 171 -21.38 -21.14 6.13
CA TYR A 171 -21.33 -21.07 4.67
C TYR A 171 -20.13 -21.86 4.10
N MET A 172 -18.97 -21.76 4.72
CA MET A 172 -17.78 -22.52 4.33
C MET A 172 -17.99 -24.04 4.48
N GLN A 173 -18.58 -24.48 5.59
CA GLN A 173 -18.87 -25.91 5.82
C GLN A 173 -19.81 -26.48 4.75
N ASP A 174 -20.82 -25.73 4.35
CA ASP A 174 -21.83 -26.15 3.39
C ASP A 174 -21.32 -26.12 1.93
N ASN A 175 -20.32 -25.26 1.64
CA ASN A 175 -19.89 -24.99 0.26
C ASN A 175 -18.42 -25.37 -0.04
N THR A 176 -17.71 -26.01 0.90
CA THR A 176 -16.34 -26.47 0.66
C THR A 176 -16.32 -27.95 0.38
N ALA A 177 -16.21 -28.33 -0.90
CA ALA A 177 -16.11 -29.72 -1.34
C ALA A 177 -15.54 -29.83 -2.77
N GLY A 178 -14.85 -30.92 -3.06
CA GLY A 178 -14.44 -31.27 -4.43
C GLY A 178 -13.50 -30.26 -5.10
N GLY A 179 -12.70 -29.53 -4.32
CA GLY A 179 -11.79 -28.49 -4.80
C GLY A 179 -12.45 -27.12 -4.97
N HIS A 180 -13.71 -26.97 -4.53
CA HIS A 180 -14.39 -25.67 -4.39
C HIS A 180 -14.40 -25.26 -2.93
N TYR A 181 -14.38 -23.96 -2.68
CA TYR A 181 -14.29 -23.35 -1.36
C TYR A 181 -15.37 -22.30 -1.17
N GLY A 182 -16.05 -22.32 -0.04
CA GLY A 182 -16.98 -21.25 0.32
C GLY A 182 -16.27 -19.91 0.50
N PHE A 183 -15.05 -19.96 1.04
CA PHE A 183 -14.20 -18.80 1.29
C PHE A 183 -12.73 -19.19 1.22
N VAL A 184 -11.89 -18.27 0.75
CA VAL A 184 -10.43 -18.38 0.75
C VAL A 184 -9.79 -17.04 1.10
N GLU A 185 -8.59 -17.08 1.70
CA GLU A 185 -7.76 -15.88 1.91
C GLU A 185 -6.28 -16.24 1.98
N GLN A 186 -5.42 -15.25 1.96
CA GLN A 186 -3.98 -15.42 2.17
C GLN A 186 -3.69 -15.55 3.68
N HIS A 187 -4.22 -16.59 4.29
CA HIS A 187 -4.25 -16.81 5.74
C HIS A 187 -2.88 -16.89 6.45
N SER A 188 -1.77 -16.95 5.70
CA SER A 188 -0.41 -16.95 6.25
C SER A 188 0.40 -15.71 5.84
N THR A 189 -0.26 -14.67 5.33
CA THR A 189 0.33 -13.38 5.01
C THR A 189 -0.09 -12.36 6.07
N PRO A 190 0.85 -11.67 6.75
CA PRO A 190 0.55 -10.78 7.87
C PRO A 190 -0.49 -9.70 7.55
N TYR A 191 -0.38 -9.05 6.41
CA TYR A 191 -1.32 -8.01 5.96
C TYR A 191 -2.77 -8.51 5.89
N TYR A 192 -2.98 -9.76 5.42
CA TYR A 192 -4.32 -10.35 5.29
C TYR A 192 -4.85 -10.90 6.62
N ALA A 193 -3.99 -11.51 7.41
CA ALA A 193 -4.38 -12.10 8.69
C ALA A 193 -4.52 -11.07 9.83
N ALA A 194 -3.95 -9.87 9.69
CA ALA A 194 -3.99 -8.83 10.71
C ALA A 194 -5.42 -8.48 11.13
N GLY A 195 -6.37 -8.50 10.20
CA GLY A 195 -7.77 -8.17 10.49
C GLY A 195 -8.41 -9.08 11.56
N TRP A 196 -8.04 -10.36 11.59
CA TRP A 196 -8.49 -11.29 12.61
C TRP A 196 -7.88 -10.96 13.98
N ILE A 197 -6.59 -10.61 14.02
CA ILE A 197 -5.89 -10.24 15.27
C ILE A 197 -6.49 -8.96 15.83
N ASN A 198 -6.63 -7.92 15.00
CA ASN A 198 -7.17 -6.62 15.39
C ASN A 198 -8.64 -6.73 15.87
N GLY A 199 -9.45 -7.57 15.21
CA GLY A 199 -10.85 -7.80 15.61
C GLY A 199 -11.03 -8.50 16.96
N PHE A 200 -9.95 -9.07 17.51
CA PHE A 200 -9.89 -9.58 18.88
C PHE A 200 -9.26 -8.60 19.88
N ASP A 201 -9.06 -7.34 19.48
CA ASP A 201 -8.28 -6.34 20.24
C ASP A 201 -6.82 -6.77 20.47
N GLY A 202 -6.34 -7.75 19.70
CA GLY A 202 -4.94 -8.15 19.66
C GLY A 202 -4.10 -7.13 18.86
N THR A 203 -2.79 -7.21 19.02
CA THR A 203 -1.87 -6.24 18.39
C THR A 203 -0.65 -6.96 17.83
N ILE A 204 -0.32 -6.68 16.57
CA ILE A 204 0.96 -7.13 15.99
C ILE A 204 2.10 -6.27 16.54
N LEU A 205 1.94 -4.96 16.46
CA LEU A 205 2.90 -3.96 16.93
C LEU A 205 2.14 -2.71 17.34
N SER A 206 2.39 -2.20 18.54
CA SER A 206 1.83 -0.94 19.02
C SER A 206 2.62 0.27 18.50
N ASP A 207 2.05 1.48 18.63
CA ASP A 207 2.65 2.75 18.17
C ASP A 207 3.98 3.08 18.86
N ASP A 208 4.25 2.51 20.02
CA ASP A 208 5.53 2.66 20.73
C ASP A 208 6.59 1.62 20.29
N GLY A 209 6.28 0.79 19.29
CA GLY A 209 7.16 -0.25 18.77
C GLY A 209 7.22 -1.51 19.65
N THR A 210 6.23 -1.73 20.51
CA THR A 210 6.17 -2.94 21.36
C THR A 210 5.36 -4.04 20.64
N PRO A 211 5.93 -5.23 20.38
CA PRO A 211 5.19 -6.33 19.78
C PRO A 211 4.21 -6.96 20.78
N GLY A 212 3.01 -7.35 20.31
CA GLY A 212 1.94 -7.93 21.12
C GLY A 212 1.56 -9.36 20.71
N LEU A 213 2.52 -10.15 20.19
CA LEU A 213 2.22 -11.43 19.56
C LEU A 213 1.81 -12.52 20.55
N ASP A 214 2.23 -12.46 21.82
CA ASP A 214 1.91 -13.46 22.86
C ASP A 214 0.84 -12.98 23.86
N SER A 215 0.13 -11.88 23.55
CA SER A 215 -1.02 -11.45 24.34
C SER A 215 -2.14 -12.49 24.31
N GLU A 216 -3.01 -12.47 25.31
CA GLU A 216 -4.18 -13.39 25.39
C GLU A 216 -5.11 -13.17 24.17
N GLU A 217 -5.30 -11.91 23.75
CA GLU A 217 -6.14 -11.50 22.64
C GLU A 217 -5.57 -11.99 21.30
N THR A 218 -4.27 -11.78 21.05
CA THR A 218 -3.61 -12.27 19.83
C THR A 218 -3.63 -13.80 19.74
N ILE A 219 -3.36 -14.48 20.84
CA ILE A 219 -3.44 -15.97 20.90
C ILE A 219 -4.88 -16.45 20.66
N ALA A 220 -5.89 -15.76 21.22
CA ALA A 220 -7.29 -16.10 20.99
C ALA A 220 -7.67 -15.91 19.51
N ALA A 221 -7.27 -14.79 18.90
CA ALA A 221 -7.46 -14.52 17.49
C ALA A 221 -6.87 -15.59 16.59
N LEU A 222 -5.62 -15.98 16.81
CA LEU A 222 -4.94 -17.02 16.03
C LEU A 222 -5.65 -18.38 16.15
N LYS A 223 -6.10 -18.76 17.35
CA LYS A 223 -6.88 -19.98 17.58
C LYS A 223 -8.23 -19.94 16.88
N TYR A 224 -8.89 -18.77 16.91
CA TYR A 224 -10.19 -18.59 16.26
C TYR A 224 -10.05 -18.66 14.75
N HIS A 225 -9.13 -17.90 14.17
CA HIS A 225 -8.85 -17.87 12.74
C HIS A 225 -8.48 -19.27 12.20
N LYS A 226 -7.74 -20.04 12.95
CA LYS A 226 -7.33 -21.42 12.58
C LYS A 226 -8.51 -22.32 12.23
N LYS A 227 -9.70 -22.14 12.84
CA LYS A 227 -10.92 -22.90 12.52
C LYS A 227 -11.34 -22.69 11.06
N PHE A 228 -11.19 -21.46 10.54
CA PHE A 228 -11.49 -21.11 9.15
C PHE A 228 -10.42 -21.63 8.20
N VAL A 229 -9.16 -21.49 8.59
CA VAL A 229 -8.01 -22.00 7.82
C VAL A 229 -8.13 -23.50 7.56
N ASP A 230 -8.64 -24.28 8.50
CA ASP A 230 -8.83 -25.73 8.34
C ASP A 230 -9.85 -26.11 7.24
N LEU A 231 -10.66 -25.14 6.76
CA LEU A 231 -11.59 -25.28 5.64
C LEU A 231 -11.08 -24.66 4.32
N MET A 232 -9.88 -24.06 4.34
CA MET A 232 -9.25 -23.41 3.18
C MET A 232 -8.19 -24.34 2.52
N PRO A 233 -7.69 -24.00 1.32
CA PRO A 233 -6.54 -24.71 0.76
C PRO A 233 -5.30 -24.47 1.64
N GLY A 234 -4.41 -25.45 1.72
CA GLY A 234 -3.13 -25.31 2.43
C GLY A 234 -2.15 -24.36 1.73
N GLU A 235 -2.37 -24.07 0.46
CA GLU A 235 -1.61 -23.09 -0.32
C GLU A 235 -2.20 -21.69 -0.14
N THR A 236 -1.37 -20.70 0.19
CA THR A 236 -1.81 -19.33 0.54
C THR A 236 -1.17 -18.24 -0.30
N GLU A 237 -0.38 -18.63 -1.29
CA GLU A 237 0.28 -17.67 -2.16
C GLU A 237 -0.73 -16.79 -2.91
N TYR A 238 -0.42 -15.49 -3.04
CA TYR A 238 -1.26 -14.49 -3.68
C TYR A 238 -1.84 -14.96 -5.03
N ALA A 239 -0.98 -15.53 -5.87
CA ALA A 239 -1.39 -16.00 -7.19
C ALA A 239 -2.40 -17.15 -7.13
N THR A 240 -2.23 -18.08 -6.18
CA THR A 240 -3.11 -19.24 -6.03
C THR A 240 -4.47 -18.83 -5.48
N VAL A 241 -4.51 -18.05 -4.39
CA VAL A 241 -5.76 -17.59 -3.76
C VAL A 241 -6.59 -16.77 -4.74
N ASN A 242 -5.96 -15.81 -5.43
CA ASN A 242 -6.65 -14.98 -6.42
C ASN A 242 -7.12 -15.79 -7.64
N THR A 243 -6.38 -16.81 -8.04
CA THR A 243 -6.81 -17.71 -9.13
C THR A 243 -8.03 -18.51 -8.73
N LEU A 244 -8.07 -19.07 -7.52
CA LEU A 244 -9.25 -19.82 -7.03
C LEU A 244 -10.50 -18.94 -7.06
N PHE A 245 -10.42 -17.70 -6.61
CA PHE A 245 -11.55 -16.78 -6.66
C PHE A 245 -11.89 -16.38 -8.11
N LYS A 246 -10.92 -15.95 -8.88
CA LYS A 246 -11.08 -15.50 -10.28
C LYS A 246 -11.70 -16.57 -11.17
N GLU A 247 -11.33 -17.84 -11.00
CA GLU A 247 -11.87 -18.97 -11.78
C GLU A 247 -13.21 -19.51 -11.21
N GLY A 248 -13.72 -18.91 -10.12
CA GLY A 248 -14.95 -19.33 -9.47
C GLY A 248 -14.84 -20.67 -8.73
N MET A 249 -13.64 -21.07 -8.36
CA MET A 249 -13.38 -22.20 -7.47
C MET A 249 -13.60 -21.82 -5.99
N ALA A 250 -13.48 -20.55 -5.67
CA ALA A 250 -13.88 -19.96 -4.39
C ALA A 250 -15.09 -19.02 -4.59
N HIS A 251 -16.05 -19.07 -3.66
CA HIS A 251 -17.25 -18.26 -3.70
C HIS A 251 -17.00 -16.85 -3.18
N SER A 252 -16.14 -16.71 -2.17
CA SER A 252 -15.78 -15.43 -1.54
C SER A 252 -14.30 -15.42 -1.12
N THR A 253 -13.80 -14.22 -0.87
CA THR A 253 -12.42 -13.98 -0.43
C THR A 253 -12.33 -12.66 0.35
N ILE A 254 -11.31 -12.52 1.19
CA ILE A 254 -10.83 -11.23 1.67
C ILE A 254 -9.66 -10.82 0.80
N ALA A 255 -9.80 -9.67 0.11
CA ALA A 255 -8.77 -9.17 -0.80
C ALA A 255 -8.82 -7.64 -0.92
N GLY A 256 -7.75 -7.06 -1.44
CA GLY A 256 -7.69 -5.62 -1.69
C GLY A 256 -8.44 -5.20 -2.96
N PRO A 257 -8.83 -3.92 -3.06
CA PRO A 257 -9.65 -3.38 -4.14
C PRO A 257 -9.01 -3.56 -5.53
N TRP A 258 -7.69 -3.66 -5.61
CA TRP A 258 -6.95 -3.94 -6.85
C TRP A 258 -7.32 -5.26 -7.53
N LEU A 259 -7.96 -6.20 -6.82
CA LEU A 259 -8.43 -7.45 -7.41
C LEU A 259 -9.71 -7.25 -8.25
N VAL A 260 -10.55 -6.28 -7.91
CA VAL A 260 -11.85 -6.04 -8.53
C VAL A 260 -11.77 -5.82 -10.05
N PRO A 261 -10.92 -4.94 -10.58
CA PRO A 261 -10.77 -4.77 -12.03
C PRO A 261 -10.40 -6.07 -12.75
N THR A 262 -9.51 -6.87 -12.13
CA THR A 262 -9.05 -8.14 -12.71
C THR A 262 -10.17 -9.17 -12.81
N VAL A 263 -10.98 -9.34 -11.76
CA VAL A 263 -12.07 -10.33 -11.77
C VAL A 263 -13.23 -9.87 -12.64
N ARG A 264 -13.54 -8.58 -12.69
CA ARG A 264 -14.53 -7.99 -13.61
C ARG A 264 -14.12 -8.18 -15.07
N ALA A 265 -12.85 -7.96 -15.42
CA ALA A 265 -12.31 -8.19 -16.76
C ALA A 265 -12.39 -9.67 -17.16
N ASN A 266 -12.36 -10.59 -16.20
CA ASN A 266 -12.56 -12.03 -16.42
C ASN A 266 -14.06 -12.41 -16.51
N GLY A 267 -14.98 -11.46 -16.47
CA GLY A 267 -16.42 -11.67 -16.60
C GLY A 267 -17.14 -12.08 -15.32
N MET A 268 -16.49 -11.93 -14.15
CA MET A 268 -17.13 -12.17 -12.86
C MET A 268 -18.02 -10.98 -12.48
N ASP A 269 -19.24 -11.27 -12.07
CA ASP A 269 -20.10 -10.34 -11.33
C ASP A 269 -19.70 -10.41 -9.85
N VAL A 270 -18.77 -9.55 -9.48
CA VAL A 270 -18.21 -9.48 -8.11
C VAL A 270 -18.97 -8.45 -7.28
N GLY A 271 -19.44 -8.89 -6.12
CA GLY A 271 -19.93 -8.01 -5.06
C GLY A 271 -18.83 -7.75 -4.01
N VAL A 272 -18.97 -6.64 -3.33
CA VAL A 272 -18.10 -6.24 -2.22
C VAL A 272 -18.97 -5.91 -1.02
N ALA A 273 -18.44 -6.16 0.18
CA ALA A 273 -19.14 -5.87 1.44
C ALA A 273 -18.12 -5.50 2.52
N SER A 274 -18.62 -4.91 3.59
CA SER A 274 -17.88 -4.72 4.84
C SER A 274 -17.51 -6.07 5.45
N MET A 275 -16.51 -6.06 6.32
CA MET A 275 -16.03 -7.27 6.98
C MET A 275 -17.09 -7.87 7.92
N PRO A 276 -17.18 -9.21 8.02
CA PRO A 276 -18.04 -9.87 8.99
C PRO A 276 -17.66 -9.52 10.43
N VAL A 277 -18.67 -9.44 11.30
CA VAL A 277 -18.49 -9.27 12.75
C VAL A 277 -18.06 -10.59 13.38
N ILE A 278 -17.04 -10.55 14.23
CA ILE A 278 -16.57 -11.70 14.99
C ILE A 278 -17.53 -11.96 16.16
N ASP A 279 -18.18 -13.13 16.16
CA ASP A 279 -19.20 -13.44 17.16
C ASP A 279 -18.68 -13.47 18.60
N GLU A 280 -17.42 -13.81 18.81
CA GLU A 280 -16.80 -13.90 20.15
C GLU A 280 -16.52 -12.51 20.75
N THR A 281 -16.24 -11.48 19.95
CA THR A 281 -15.86 -10.15 20.42
C THR A 281 -16.92 -9.10 20.18
N GLY A 282 -17.73 -9.27 19.13
CA GLY A 282 -18.68 -8.27 18.66
C GLY A 282 -18.02 -7.19 17.78
N ASN A 283 -16.70 -7.26 17.57
CA ASN A 283 -15.97 -6.38 16.65
C ASN A 283 -15.98 -6.97 15.22
N PRO A 284 -15.94 -6.17 14.17
CA PRO A 284 -15.70 -6.68 12.82
C PRO A 284 -14.25 -7.22 12.69
N ILE A 285 -13.99 -8.08 11.70
CA ILE A 285 -12.64 -8.31 11.22
C ILE A 285 -12.10 -6.94 10.80
N SER A 286 -11.01 -6.48 11.44
CA SER A 286 -10.50 -5.10 11.34
C SER A 286 -9.17 -5.08 10.58
N PRO A 287 -9.18 -5.04 9.23
CA PRO A 287 -7.96 -5.14 8.42
C PRO A 287 -7.05 -3.93 8.62
N TYR A 288 -5.81 -4.06 8.17
CA TYR A 288 -4.95 -2.89 8.03
C TYR A 288 -5.47 -1.96 6.92
N MET A 289 -5.29 -0.66 7.15
CA MET A 289 -5.48 0.39 6.17
C MET A 289 -4.10 0.91 5.71
N GLY A 290 -3.90 0.95 4.39
CA GLY A 290 -2.75 1.57 3.75
C GLY A 290 -3.12 2.96 3.24
N VAL A 291 -2.35 3.99 3.58
CA VAL A 291 -2.53 5.35 3.04
C VAL A 291 -1.40 5.62 2.06
N GLN A 292 -1.75 5.86 0.82
CA GLN A 292 -0.83 6.21 -0.24
C GLN A 292 -0.77 7.73 -0.38
N GLY A 293 0.43 8.27 -0.44
CA GLY A 293 0.57 9.72 -0.48
C GLY A 293 1.97 10.18 -0.87
N ILE A 294 2.10 11.50 -0.95
CA ILE A 294 3.35 12.16 -1.31
C ILE A 294 4.13 12.52 -0.06
N HIS A 295 5.41 12.19 -0.08
CA HIS A 295 6.39 12.56 0.92
C HIS A 295 7.40 13.52 0.31
N VAL A 296 7.88 14.48 1.10
CA VAL A 296 8.86 15.48 0.67
C VAL A 296 10.22 15.17 1.29
N LEU A 297 11.27 15.14 0.48
CA LEU A 297 12.62 15.02 0.98
C LEU A 297 13.12 16.36 1.48
N LYS A 298 13.90 16.33 2.58
CA LYS A 298 14.40 17.54 3.27
C LYS A 298 15.14 18.49 2.35
N ASN A 299 16.00 17.96 1.47
CA ASN A 299 16.73 18.78 0.51
C ASN A 299 15.81 19.57 -0.43
N ALA A 300 14.69 18.98 -0.88
CA ALA A 300 13.73 19.64 -1.74
C ALA A 300 12.95 20.73 -0.96
N ALA A 301 12.52 20.44 0.26
CA ALA A 301 11.86 21.42 1.14
C ALA A 301 12.74 22.66 1.38
N GLU A 302 14.06 22.47 1.54
CA GLU A 302 15.00 23.56 1.76
C GLU A 302 15.32 24.36 0.48
N ASN A 303 15.47 23.71 -0.68
CA ASN A 303 16.03 24.33 -1.87
C ASN A 303 15.03 24.60 -3.01
N LYS A 304 13.87 23.92 -2.99
CA LYS A 304 12.81 23.99 -4.02
C LYS A 304 11.42 24.23 -3.41
N LYS A 305 11.33 24.80 -2.21
CA LYS A 305 10.09 24.94 -1.42
C LYS A 305 8.91 25.43 -2.24
N SER A 306 9.09 26.46 -3.06
CA SER A 306 7.99 27.03 -3.87
C SER A 306 7.45 26.05 -4.93
N ALA A 307 8.31 25.28 -5.57
CA ALA A 307 7.86 24.27 -6.56
C ALA A 307 7.23 23.04 -5.85
N VAL A 308 7.78 22.64 -4.71
CA VAL A 308 7.20 21.59 -3.85
C VAL A 308 5.80 22.00 -3.36
N GLU A 309 5.64 23.24 -2.85
CA GLU A 309 4.34 23.74 -2.40
C GLU A 309 3.28 23.71 -3.52
N LYS A 310 3.65 24.13 -4.73
CA LYS A 310 2.75 24.09 -5.90
C LYS A 310 2.28 22.66 -6.19
N VAL A 311 3.19 21.69 -6.20
CA VAL A 311 2.84 20.27 -6.41
C VAL A 311 1.92 19.76 -5.31
N LEU A 312 2.22 20.04 -4.03
CA LEU A 312 1.37 19.63 -2.91
C LEU A 312 -0.03 20.24 -3.02
N ARG A 313 -0.13 21.55 -3.33
CA ARG A 313 -1.43 22.22 -3.50
C ARG A 313 -2.25 21.70 -4.67
N ALA A 314 -1.60 21.32 -5.78
CA ALA A 314 -2.28 20.68 -6.90
C ALA A 314 -2.86 19.31 -6.50
N LEU A 315 -2.18 18.56 -5.62
CA LEU A 315 -2.64 17.29 -5.11
C LEU A 315 -3.75 17.41 -4.04
N MET A 316 -3.91 18.60 -3.44
CA MET A 316 -5.02 18.92 -2.52
C MET A 316 -6.31 19.34 -3.27
N ASP A 317 -6.36 19.22 -4.59
CA ASP A 317 -7.58 19.42 -5.36
C ASP A 317 -8.42 18.13 -5.29
N PRO A 318 -9.69 18.17 -4.82
CA PRO A 318 -10.54 16.99 -4.71
C PRO A 318 -10.74 16.24 -6.04
N GLU A 319 -10.77 16.94 -7.20
CA GLU A 319 -10.87 16.27 -8.50
C GLU A 319 -9.61 15.48 -8.86
N VAL A 320 -8.44 15.94 -8.40
CA VAL A 320 -7.18 15.21 -8.58
C VAL A 320 -7.17 13.94 -7.74
N GLU A 321 -7.58 14.01 -6.47
CA GLU A 321 -7.67 12.84 -5.60
C GLU A 321 -8.65 11.80 -6.14
N VAL A 322 -9.83 12.23 -6.57
CA VAL A 322 -10.83 11.33 -7.16
C VAL A 322 -10.30 10.64 -8.42
N ASP A 323 -9.64 11.37 -9.31
CA ASP A 323 -9.08 10.78 -10.53
C ASP A 323 -7.93 9.79 -10.21
N LEU A 324 -7.08 10.09 -9.24
CA LEU A 324 -6.01 9.20 -8.78
C LEU A 324 -6.57 7.96 -8.05
N ALA A 325 -7.57 8.14 -7.19
CA ALA A 325 -8.26 7.06 -6.50
C ALA A 325 -8.93 6.10 -7.50
N LYS A 326 -9.63 6.63 -8.51
CA LYS A 326 -10.20 5.82 -9.60
C LYS A 326 -9.14 5.05 -10.40
N ALA A 327 -8.03 5.72 -10.75
CA ALA A 327 -6.96 5.09 -11.51
C ALA A 327 -6.29 3.95 -10.73
N SER A 328 -6.23 4.06 -9.40
CA SER A 328 -5.68 3.02 -8.50
C SER A 328 -6.70 1.94 -8.11
N GLY A 329 -8.01 2.21 -8.25
CA GLY A 329 -9.09 1.39 -7.71
C GLY A 329 -9.25 1.52 -6.19
N CYS A 330 -8.72 2.59 -5.58
CA CYS A 330 -8.73 2.87 -4.15
C CYS A 330 -9.75 3.97 -3.79
N ALA A 331 -9.79 4.40 -2.53
CA ALA A 331 -10.70 5.42 -2.04
C ALA A 331 -9.97 6.74 -1.76
N PRO A 332 -10.54 7.92 -2.12
CA PRO A 332 -9.89 9.20 -1.88
C PRO A 332 -9.78 9.50 -0.38
N ALA A 333 -8.71 10.23 0.00
CA ALA A 333 -8.40 10.53 1.40
C ALA A 333 -9.09 11.80 1.94
N MET A 334 -9.63 12.66 1.06
CA MET A 334 -10.32 13.90 1.45
C MET A 334 -11.81 13.66 1.70
N GLU A 335 -12.34 14.24 2.79
CA GLU A 335 -13.77 14.16 3.14
C GLU A 335 -14.69 14.73 2.04
N SER A 336 -14.30 15.84 1.42
CA SER A 336 -15.10 16.50 0.38
C SER A 336 -15.32 15.66 -0.88
N CYS A 337 -14.44 14.68 -1.16
CA CYS A 337 -14.61 13.78 -2.29
C CYS A 337 -15.89 12.92 -2.17
N TYR A 338 -16.34 12.64 -0.95
CA TYR A 338 -17.54 11.85 -0.67
C TYR A 338 -18.85 12.63 -0.81
N GLU A 339 -18.78 13.91 -1.20
CA GLU A 339 -19.93 14.70 -1.65
C GLU A 339 -20.17 14.56 -3.17
N MET A 340 -19.25 13.94 -3.92
CA MET A 340 -19.34 13.76 -5.37
C MET A 340 -20.10 12.50 -5.74
N ASP A 341 -21.09 12.62 -6.64
CA ASP A 341 -21.93 11.50 -7.11
C ASP A 341 -21.09 10.34 -7.67
N GLU A 342 -19.98 10.64 -8.32
CA GLU A 342 -19.09 9.64 -8.92
C GLU A 342 -18.32 8.80 -7.90
N VAL A 343 -18.11 9.30 -6.69
CA VAL A 343 -17.51 8.59 -5.56
C VAL A 343 -18.59 7.78 -4.83
N THR A 344 -19.72 8.42 -4.51
CA THR A 344 -20.81 7.77 -3.74
C THR A 344 -21.54 6.69 -4.53
N SER A 345 -21.46 6.71 -5.86
CA SER A 345 -22.03 5.65 -6.71
C SER A 345 -21.12 4.44 -6.92
N ASP A 346 -19.85 4.51 -6.49
CA ASP A 346 -18.90 3.39 -6.59
C ASP A 346 -19.02 2.47 -5.36
N GLU A 347 -19.57 1.27 -5.57
CA GLU A 347 -19.77 0.29 -4.49
C GLU A 347 -18.48 -0.14 -3.79
N VAL A 348 -17.34 -0.14 -4.52
CA VAL A 348 -16.04 -0.54 -3.97
C VAL A 348 -15.49 0.55 -3.07
N VAL A 349 -15.58 1.82 -3.50
CA VAL A 349 -15.15 2.98 -2.72
C VAL A 349 -15.98 3.10 -1.44
N MET A 350 -17.31 2.93 -1.55
CA MET A 350 -18.19 3.00 -0.37
C MET A 350 -17.95 1.84 0.60
N ALA A 351 -17.72 0.62 0.11
CA ALA A 351 -17.35 -0.51 0.97
C ALA A 351 -15.98 -0.29 1.67
N MET A 352 -15.02 0.35 1.00
CA MET A 352 -13.75 0.74 1.64
C MET A 352 -13.98 1.80 2.72
N ARG A 353 -14.85 2.80 2.47
CA ARG A 353 -15.18 3.81 3.47
C ARG A 353 -15.81 3.19 4.71
N ASP A 354 -16.80 2.33 4.53
CA ASP A 354 -17.46 1.63 5.64
C ASP A 354 -16.46 0.75 6.43
N THR A 355 -15.55 0.05 5.72
CA THR A 355 -14.51 -0.78 6.35
C THR A 355 -13.48 0.09 7.09
N ALA A 356 -13.14 1.26 6.55
CA ALA A 356 -12.16 2.17 7.14
C ALA A 356 -12.59 2.73 8.51
N GLU A 357 -13.88 2.70 8.85
CA GLU A 357 -14.38 3.05 10.20
C GLU A 357 -13.81 2.12 11.29
N HIS A 358 -13.39 0.91 10.92
CA HIS A 358 -12.87 -0.11 11.83
C HIS A 358 -11.48 -0.63 11.44
N ALA A 359 -10.96 -0.22 10.29
CA ALA A 359 -9.62 -0.58 9.85
C ALA A 359 -8.56 0.14 10.70
N ILE A 360 -7.45 -0.54 10.92
CA ILE A 360 -6.34 0.00 11.69
C ILE A 360 -5.26 0.50 10.72
N PRO A 361 -4.80 1.75 10.80
CA PRO A 361 -3.63 2.19 10.04
C PRO A 361 -2.45 1.24 10.28
N MET A 362 -1.74 0.86 9.23
CA MET A 362 -0.53 0.06 9.41
C MET A 362 0.46 0.83 10.30
N PRO A 363 1.10 0.20 11.30
CA PRO A 363 2.12 0.88 12.09
C PRO A 363 3.22 1.44 11.20
N ASN A 364 3.51 2.73 11.36
CA ASN A 364 4.52 3.43 10.58
C ASN A 364 5.88 3.57 11.30
N VAL A 365 6.05 2.87 12.42
CA VAL A 365 7.28 2.84 13.21
C VAL A 365 8.34 1.92 12.56
N PRO A 366 9.65 2.20 12.73
CA PRO A 366 10.71 1.42 12.09
C PRO A 366 10.69 -0.07 12.41
N GLU A 367 10.24 -0.42 13.61
CA GLU A 367 10.14 -1.79 14.10
C GLU A 367 9.19 -2.66 13.25
N MET A 368 8.24 -2.06 12.52
CA MET A 368 7.32 -2.78 11.65
C MET A 368 8.05 -3.53 10.51
N ASP A 369 9.22 -3.08 10.07
CA ASP A 369 10.01 -3.75 9.03
C ASP A 369 10.33 -5.22 9.39
N VAL A 370 10.66 -5.50 10.65
CA VAL A 370 10.98 -6.86 11.09
C VAL A 370 9.72 -7.68 11.38
N MET A 371 8.63 -7.02 11.77
CA MET A 371 7.37 -7.69 12.12
C MET A 371 6.74 -8.40 10.93
N TRP A 372 6.88 -7.90 9.71
CA TRP A 372 6.38 -8.58 8.52
C TRP A 372 6.93 -10.02 8.39
N THR A 373 8.22 -10.20 8.66
CA THR A 373 8.86 -11.52 8.62
C THR A 373 8.47 -12.39 9.81
N VAL A 374 8.52 -11.83 11.02
CA VAL A 374 8.22 -12.58 12.25
C VAL A 374 6.78 -13.09 12.25
N VAL A 375 5.82 -12.23 11.92
CA VAL A 375 4.40 -12.61 11.87
C VAL A 375 4.13 -13.59 10.73
N GLY A 376 4.77 -13.43 9.56
CA GLY A 376 4.67 -14.39 8.46
C GLY A 376 5.14 -15.78 8.86
N ASN A 377 6.24 -15.88 9.62
CA ASN A 377 6.74 -17.13 10.17
C ASN A 377 5.75 -17.73 11.20
N LEU A 378 5.23 -16.91 12.10
CA LEU A 378 4.22 -17.32 13.08
C LEU A 378 2.97 -17.92 12.40
N LEU A 379 2.43 -17.22 11.42
CA LEU A 379 1.24 -17.67 10.68
C LEU A 379 1.52 -18.96 9.91
N THR A 380 2.69 -19.08 9.29
CA THR A 380 3.12 -20.30 8.60
C THR A 380 3.23 -21.48 9.57
N ASP A 381 3.82 -21.26 10.73
CA ASP A 381 3.96 -22.28 11.78
C ASP A 381 2.60 -22.79 12.26
N VAL A 382 1.67 -21.88 12.53
CA VAL A 382 0.33 -22.20 13.02
C VAL A 382 -0.55 -22.78 11.91
N ASN A 383 -0.66 -22.08 10.78
CA ASN A 383 -1.66 -22.37 9.75
C ASN A 383 -1.26 -23.50 8.81
N MET A 384 0.04 -23.57 8.46
CA MET A 384 0.54 -24.53 7.46
C MET A 384 1.26 -25.71 8.12
N SER A 385 2.02 -25.47 9.19
CA SER A 385 2.81 -26.53 9.85
C SER A 385 2.08 -27.19 11.01
N GLY A 386 0.93 -26.65 11.43
CA GLY A 386 0.10 -27.20 12.50
C GLY A 386 0.76 -27.19 13.90
N LYS A 387 1.70 -26.25 14.11
CA LYS A 387 2.34 -26.09 15.44
C LYS A 387 1.36 -25.52 16.46
N ASP A 388 1.64 -25.72 17.73
CA ASP A 388 0.83 -25.16 18.82
C ASP A 388 0.82 -23.62 18.75
N VAL A 389 -0.36 -23.04 18.78
CA VAL A 389 -0.56 -21.59 18.63
C VAL A 389 0.14 -20.81 19.73
N THR A 390 -0.04 -21.22 20.98
CA THR A 390 0.48 -20.50 22.14
C THR A 390 2.01 -20.54 22.19
N GLU A 391 2.61 -21.69 21.91
CA GLU A 391 4.06 -21.81 21.88
C GLU A 391 4.68 -21.08 20.70
N SER A 392 4.03 -21.10 19.52
CA SER A 392 4.48 -20.35 18.35
C SER A 392 4.39 -18.83 18.56
N ALA A 393 3.31 -18.34 19.17
CA ALA A 393 3.12 -16.93 19.52
C ALA A 393 4.20 -16.43 20.50
N LYS A 394 4.50 -17.18 21.55
CA LYS A 394 5.58 -16.85 22.49
C LYS A 394 6.96 -16.85 21.84
N ALA A 395 7.23 -17.81 20.95
CA ALA A 395 8.50 -17.86 20.21
C ALA A 395 8.65 -16.65 19.28
N ALA A 396 7.59 -16.30 18.55
CA ALA A 396 7.54 -15.13 17.67
C ALA A 396 7.72 -13.82 18.45
N GLN A 397 7.09 -13.68 19.63
CA GLN A 397 7.28 -12.54 20.51
C GLN A 397 8.75 -12.36 20.92
N GLN A 398 9.41 -13.45 21.30
CA GLN A 398 10.82 -13.41 21.69
C GLN A 398 11.72 -13.06 20.50
N GLU A 399 11.46 -13.61 19.32
CA GLU A 399 12.17 -13.28 18.08
C GLU A 399 11.99 -11.80 17.73
N ALA A 400 10.77 -11.28 17.77
CA ALA A 400 10.47 -9.87 17.52
C ALA A 400 11.26 -8.95 18.45
N LEU A 401 11.24 -9.22 19.76
CA LEU A 401 11.97 -8.42 20.74
C LEU A 401 13.49 -8.42 20.51
N GLN A 402 14.07 -9.57 20.14
CA GLN A 402 15.49 -9.68 19.83
C GLN A 402 15.87 -8.88 18.55
N LEU A 403 15.04 -8.98 17.51
CA LEU A 403 15.28 -8.24 16.25
C LEU A 403 15.14 -6.74 16.48
N ILE A 404 14.12 -6.28 17.19
CA ILE A 404 13.91 -4.87 17.53
C ILE A 404 15.08 -4.33 18.38
N GLU A 405 15.56 -5.10 19.37
CA GLU A 405 16.74 -4.71 20.15
C GLU A 405 17.98 -4.54 19.28
N SER A 406 18.14 -5.37 18.24
CA SER A 406 19.27 -5.29 17.30
C SER A 406 19.23 -4.07 16.36
N MET A 407 18.07 -3.42 16.22
CA MET A 407 17.92 -2.19 15.40
C MET A 407 18.37 -0.93 16.16
N ARG A 408 18.46 -0.98 17.46
CA ARG A 408 18.83 0.14 18.35
C ARG A 408 20.33 0.20 18.59
#